data_ae48c2f9827afc53afb184b79bcbf1d9
#
_entry.id   ae48c2f9827afc53afb184b79bcbf1d9
#
_cell.length_a   1.000
_cell.length_b   1.000
_cell.length_c   1.000
_cell.angle_alpha   90.00
_cell.angle_beta   90.00
_cell.angle_gamma   90.00
#
_symmetry.space_group_name_H-M   'P 1'
#
loop_
_entity.id
_entity.type
_entity.pdbx_description
1 polymer ?
#
loop_
_entity_poly.entity_id
_entity_poly.type
_entity_poly.pdbx_seq_one_letter_code
_entity_poly.pdbx_strand_id
1 'polypeptide(L)'
;GLNNKKNVDFYIVKGIAEEVLNYLGYEGRYSFERNAEIPQEMHPGQTAYINVNGTIVGIMGKIHPTITSDDVFVLEINLDKLFEKKVGKMKYKEISKFPGVKKDIAFMVDKELPSKEIEKAIKNGGGSLLTDIEVFDVYTGINIDKDKKSIAYSLSFEDPKKTLTDEEINAVMEKIIQTVSKKCNAELRK
;
A
#
# COMPACT_ATOMS: atom_id res chain seq x y z
N GLY A 1 2.24 3.57 -29.67
CA GLY A 1 2.53 4.56 -28.66
C GLY A 1 1.25 5.22 -28.20
N LEU A 2 0.75 4.88 -27.04
CA LEU A 2 -0.33 5.59 -26.37
C LEU A 2 0.24 6.94 -25.90
N ASN A 3 -0.12 8.00 -26.61
CA ASN A 3 0.29 9.38 -26.30
C ASN A 3 -0.55 9.92 -25.12
N ASN A 4 -0.41 9.29 -23.96
CA ASN A 4 -0.99 9.79 -22.74
C ASN A 4 -0.02 10.81 -22.13
N LYS A 5 -0.34 12.09 -22.27
CA LYS A 5 0.39 13.22 -21.66
C LYS A 5 0.31 13.27 -20.12
N LYS A 6 0.24 12.13 -19.45
CA LYS A 6 0.45 12.06 -17.98
C LYS A 6 1.94 12.02 -17.74
N ASN A 7 2.44 13.00 -17.00
CA ASN A 7 3.83 12.98 -16.53
C ASN A 7 4.03 11.69 -15.70
N VAL A 8 5.15 11.03 -15.94
CA VAL A 8 5.55 9.88 -15.12
C VAL A 8 5.84 10.38 -13.71
N ASP A 9 5.35 9.69 -12.72
CA ASP A 9 5.61 9.98 -11.32
C ASP A 9 6.07 8.73 -10.55
N PHE A 10 6.38 8.91 -9.27
CA PHE A 10 6.79 7.83 -8.38
C PHE A 10 5.78 6.68 -8.32
N TYR A 11 4.49 6.99 -8.31
CA TYR A 11 3.42 5.99 -8.16
C TYR A 11 3.20 5.18 -9.42
N ILE A 12 3.44 5.75 -10.59
CA ILE A 12 3.41 5.00 -11.86
C ILE A 12 4.50 3.94 -11.86
N VAL A 13 5.73 4.31 -11.49
CA VAL A 13 6.85 3.36 -11.43
C VAL A 13 6.64 2.32 -10.33
N LYS A 14 6.06 2.72 -9.19
CA LYS A 14 5.66 1.80 -8.13
C LYS A 14 4.65 0.77 -8.64
N GLY A 15 3.62 1.20 -9.37
CA GLY A 15 2.62 0.31 -9.98
C GLY A 15 3.26 -0.70 -10.95
N ILE A 16 4.22 -0.26 -11.78
CA ILE A 16 4.97 -1.16 -12.66
C ILE A 16 5.75 -2.20 -11.86
N ALA A 17 6.42 -1.78 -10.78
CA ALA A 17 7.15 -2.72 -9.92
C ALA A 17 6.21 -3.73 -9.25
N GLU A 18 5.03 -3.30 -8.81
CA GLU A 18 3.99 -4.16 -8.24
C GLU A 18 3.48 -5.18 -9.27
N GLU A 19 3.18 -4.75 -10.50
CA GLU A 19 2.76 -5.67 -11.56
C GLU A 19 3.83 -6.73 -11.88
N VAL A 20 5.10 -6.32 -12.00
CA VAL A 20 6.21 -7.26 -12.23
C VAL A 20 6.33 -8.27 -11.10
N LEU A 21 6.30 -7.82 -9.84
CA LEU A 21 6.42 -8.70 -8.68
C LEU A 21 5.21 -9.64 -8.55
N ASN A 22 4.00 -9.16 -8.80
CA ASN A 22 2.79 -9.97 -8.80
C ASN A 22 2.82 -11.02 -9.91
N TYR A 23 3.21 -10.64 -11.14
CA TYR A 23 3.38 -11.56 -12.26
C TYR A 23 4.38 -12.69 -11.96
N LEU A 24 5.46 -12.36 -11.23
CA LEU A 24 6.47 -13.32 -10.80
C LEU A 24 6.05 -14.15 -9.58
N GLY A 25 4.83 -13.95 -9.04
CA GLY A 25 4.26 -14.75 -7.95
C GLY A 25 4.64 -14.28 -6.54
N TYR A 26 5.12 -13.05 -6.39
CA TYR A 26 5.46 -12.45 -5.09
C TYR A 26 4.33 -11.61 -4.47
N GLU A 27 3.10 -11.73 -4.98
CA GLU A 27 1.93 -11.01 -4.45
C GLU A 27 1.83 -11.14 -2.93
N GLY A 28 1.67 -9.99 -2.24
CA GLY A 28 1.57 -9.91 -0.78
C GLY A 28 2.87 -10.19 -0.01
N ARG A 29 4.01 -10.36 -0.69
CA ARG A 29 5.31 -10.73 -0.10
C ARG A 29 6.37 -9.66 -0.21
N TYR A 30 6.07 -8.54 -0.82
CA TYR A 30 6.98 -7.42 -0.98
C TYR A 30 6.48 -6.18 -0.23
N SER A 31 7.40 -5.27 -0.04
CA SER A 31 7.12 -3.95 0.50
C SER A 31 8.07 -2.93 -0.11
N PHE A 32 7.60 -1.68 -0.16
CA PHE A 32 8.44 -0.55 -0.50
C PHE A 32 8.83 0.17 0.79
N GLU A 33 10.12 0.38 1.00
CA GLU A 33 10.66 0.87 2.26
C GLU A 33 11.57 2.08 2.03
N ARG A 34 11.45 3.09 2.89
CA ARG A 34 12.46 4.13 3.01
C ARG A 34 13.68 3.55 3.73
N ASN A 35 14.86 3.91 3.29
CA ASN A 35 16.10 3.63 3.99
C ASN A 35 16.83 4.93 4.28
N ALA A 36 17.59 4.98 5.36
CA ALA A 36 18.44 6.13 5.71
C ALA A 36 19.59 6.32 4.69
N GLU A 37 20.08 5.23 4.11
CA GLU A 37 21.09 5.24 3.07
C GLU A 37 20.43 5.19 1.70
N ILE A 38 20.44 6.33 1.00
CA ILE A 38 19.95 6.47 -0.36
C ILE A 38 21.16 6.81 -1.25
N PRO A 39 21.32 6.15 -2.42
CA PRO A 39 22.36 6.50 -3.39
C PRO A 39 22.31 7.99 -3.74
N GLN A 40 23.47 8.61 -3.90
CA GLN A 40 23.57 10.06 -4.19
C GLN A 40 22.89 10.44 -5.51
N GLU A 41 22.76 9.47 -6.42
CA GLU A 41 22.09 9.60 -7.71
C GLU A 41 20.56 9.65 -7.60
N MET A 42 20.00 9.28 -6.43
CA MET A 42 18.57 9.18 -6.22
C MET A 42 18.02 10.32 -5.37
N HIS A 43 16.80 10.73 -5.67
CA HIS A 43 16.12 11.78 -4.94
C HIS A 43 15.70 11.31 -3.53
N PRO A 44 16.15 11.97 -2.43
CA PRO A 44 15.96 11.46 -1.06
C PRO A 44 14.48 11.35 -0.63
N GLY A 45 13.61 12.20 -1.19
CA GLY A 45 12.17 12.20 -0.88
C GLY A 45 11.30 11.36 -1.83
N GLN A 46 11.87 10.83 -2.93
CA GLN A 46 11.13 10.10 -3.95
C GLN A 46 11.88 8.80 -4.35
N THR A 47 12.38 8.08 -3.37
CA THR A 47 13.10 6.82 -3.54
C THR A 47 12.59 5.79 -2.53
N ALA A 48 12.46 4.56 -2.97
CA ALA A 48 12.11 3.42 -2.14
C ALA A 48 12.93 2.19 -2.51
N TYR A 49 13.29 1.39 -1.51
CA TYR A 49 13.84 0.06 -1.71
C TYR A 49 12.71 -0.97 -1.81
N ILE A 50 12.92 -1.96 -2.66
CA ILE A 50 12.00 -3.09 -2.85
C ILE A 50 12.48 -4.22 -1.95
N ASN A 51 11.69 -4.54 -0.93
CA ASN A 51 11.98 -5.63 -0.01
C ASN A 51 11.05 -6.81 -0.33
N VAL A 52 11.62 -8.00 -0.51
CA VAL A 52 10.87 -9.25 -0.69
C VAL A 52 11.28 -10.22 0.41
N ASN A 53 10.32 -10.63 1.24
CA ASN A 53 10.56 -11.57 2.35
C ASN A 53 11.77 -11.17 3.24
N GLY A 54 11.90 -9.88 3.56
CA GLY A 54 12.98 -9.37 4.43
C GLY A 54 14.31 -9.10 3.74
N THR A 55 14.39 -9.22 2.40
CA THR A 55 15.61 -8.96 1.65
C THR A 55 15.38 -7.85 0.63
N ILE A 56 16.29 -6.89 0.58
CA ILE A 56 16.27 -5.84 -0.44
C ILE A 56 16.71 -6.45 -1.77
N VAL A 57 15.79 -6.44 -2.73
CA VAL A 57 15.98 -6.99 -4.08
C VAL A 57 16.05 -5.92 -5.17
N GLY A 58 15.79 -4.66 -4.82
CA GLY A 58 15.80 -3.59 -5.80
C GLY A 58 15.61 -2.21 -5.18
N ILE A 59 15.66 -1.22 -6.05
CA ILE A 59 15.44 0.20 -5.73
C ILE A 59 14.62 0.84 -6.85
N MET A 60 13.78 1.80 -6.49
CA MET A 60 13.04 2.60 -7.45
C MET A 60 12.91 4.04 -6.98
N GLY A 61 12.72 4.95 -7.90
CA GLY A 61 12.50 6.34 -7.56
C GLY A 61 12.95 7.32 -8.63
N LYS A 62 12.96 8.61 -8.26
CA LYS A 62 13.39 9.71 -9.11
C LYS A 62 14.91 9.87 -9.07
N ILE A 63 15.50 10.19 -10.20
CA ILE A 63 16.92 10.62 -10.28
C ILE A 63 17.09 11.97 -9.60
N HIS A 64 18.22 12.18 -8.94
CA HIS A 64 18.50 13.41 -8.21
C HIS A 64 18.58 14.62 -9.16
N PRO A 65 18.01 15.78 -8.80
CA PRO A 65 18.01 16.98 -9.66
C PRO A 65 19.39 17.53 -10.00
N THR A 66 20.44 17.13 -9.28
CA THR A 66 21.83 17.51 -9.62
C THR A 66 22.38 16.76 -10.84
N ILE A 67 21.73 15.64 -11.25
CA ILE A 67 22.15 14.85 -12.40
C ILE A 67 21.36 15.24 -13.64
N THR A 68 20.05 15.44 -13.49
CA THR A 68 19.18 15.89 -14.57
C THR A 68 18.05 16.76 -14.04
N SER A 69 17.71 17.81 -14.81
CA SER A 69 16.54 18.65 -14.54
C SER A 69 15.23 18.00 -14.96
N ASP A 70 15.29 16.94 -15.76
CA ASP A 70 14.12 16.21 -16.22
C ASP A 70 13.54 15.28 -15.13
N ASP A 71 12.24 15.04 -15.20
CA ASP A 71 11.56 14.10 -14.32
C ASP A 71 11.82 12.65 -14.77
N VAL A 72 13.03 12.14 -14.46
CA VAL A 72 13.44 10.78 -14.78
C VAL A 72 13.23 9.87 -13.57
N PHE A 73 12.49 8.78 -13.77
CA PHE A 73 12.28 7.75 -12.77
C PHE A 73 12.91 6.43 -13.23
N VAL A 74 13.47 5.70 -12.28
CA VAL A 74 14.15 4.41 -12.50
C VAL A 74 13.55 3.33 -11.63
N LEU A 75 13.61 2.10 -12.13
CA LEU A 75 13.31 0.87 -11.42
C LEU A 75 14.42 -0.11 -11.71
N GLU A 76 15.09 -0.60 -10.66
CA GLU A 76 16.10 -1.64 -10.75
C GLU A 76 15.74 -2.80 -9.83
N ILE A 77 15.74 -4.02 -10.36
CA ILE A 77 15.49 -5.26 -9.62
C ILE A 77 16.64 -6.22 -9.88
N ASN A 78 17.27 -6.68 -8.81
CA ASN A 78 18.26 -7.74 -8.86
C ASN A 78 17.54 -9.09 -8.93
N LEU A 79 17.52 -9.68 -10.13
CA LEU A 79 16.79 -10.92 -10.40
C LEU A 79 17.41 -12.11 -9.67
N ASP A 80 18.73 -12.15 -9.50
CA ASP A 80 19.39 -13.26 -8.79
C ASP A 80 18.92 -13.29 -7.33
N LYS A 81 18.97 -12.15 -6.63
CA LYS A 81 18.44 -12.02 -5.27
C LYS A 81 16.94 -12.31 -5.17
N LEU A 82 16.18 -11.90 -6.18
CA LEU A 82 14.75 -12.13 -6.23
C LEU A 82 14.43 -13.62 -6.35
N PHE A 83 15.10 -14.33 -7.28
CA PHE A 83 14.84 -15.76 -7.54
C PHE A 83 15.37 -16.70 -6.46
N GLU A 84 16.30 -16.26 -5.60
CA GLU A 84 16.63 -16.98 -4.38
C GLU A 84 15.45 -17.06 -3.39
N LYS A 85 14.48 -16.18 -3.52
CA LYS A 85 13.31 -16.16 -2.64
C LYS A 85 12.27 -17.16 -3.14
N LYS A 86 11.80 -17.99 -2.21
CA LYS A 86 10.74 -18.96 -2.53
C LYS A 86 9.47 -18.24 -2.94
N VAL A 87 9.04 -18.48 -4.16
CA VAL A 87 7.71 -18.13 -4.63
C VAL A 87 6.70 -19.03 -3.90
N GLY A 88 5.63 -18.45 -3.37
CA GLY A 88 4.56 -19.24 -2.77
C GLY A 88 3.88 -20.08 -3.85
N LYS A 89 3.51 -21.31 -3.50
CA LYS A 89 2.59 -22.07 -4.35
C LYS A 89 1.33 -21.23 -4.53
N MET A 90 0.96 -20.96 -5.77
CA MET A 90 -0.36 -20.37 -6.05
C MET A 90 -1.40 -21.30 -5.43
N LYS A 91 -2.10 -20.80 -4.41
CA LYS A 91 -3.26 -21.50 -3.87
C LYS A 91 -4.45 -21.02 -4.68
N TYR A 92 -5.11 -21.96 -5.35
CA TYR A 92 -6.43 -21.69 -5.91
C TYR A 92 -7.33 -21.19 -4.78
N LYS A 93 -7.83 -19.96 -4.91
CA LYS A 93 -8.86 -19.42 -4.03
C LYS A 93 -10.17 -19.51 -4.81
N GLU A 94 -11.07 -20.34 -4.34
CA GLU A 94 -12.41 -20.44 -4.92
C GLU A 94 -13.06 -19.05 -4.91
N ILE A 95 -13.64 -18.65 -6.04
CA ILE A 95 -14.37 -17.38 -6.13
C ILE A 95 -15.57 -17.51 -5.20
N SER A 96 -15.72 -16.56 -4.29
CA SER A 96 -16.86 -16.53 -3.38
C SER A 96 -18.17 -16.51 -4.17
N LYS A 97 -19.09 -17.38 -3.79
CA LYS A 97 -20.46 -17.40 -4.34
C LYS A 97 -21.35 -16.33 -3.70
N PHE A 98 -20.88 -15.71 -2.64
CA PHE A 98 -21.61 -14.68 -1.91
C PHE A 98 -21.04 -13.31 -2.25
N PRO A 99 -21.92 -12.29 -2.39
CA PRO A 99 -21.49 -10.94 -2.72
C PRO A 99 -20.65 -10.35 -1.57
N GLY A 100 -19.51 -9.77 -1.91
CA GLY A 100 -18.71 -8.99 -0.98
C GLY A 100 -19.35 -7.64 -0.65
N VAL A 101 -18.99 -7.07 0.50
CA VAL A 101 -19.40 -5.74 0.93
C VAL A 101 -18.20 -4.81 0.92
N LYS A 102 -18.35 -3.61 0.32
CA LYS A 102 -17.34 -2.54 0.40
C LYS A 102 -17.78 -1.48 1.40
N LYS A 103 -16.83 -1.01 2.20
CA LYS A 103 -17.02 0.12 3.14
C LYS A 103 -15.83 1.05 3.04
N ASP A 104 -16.11 2.34 2.98
CA ASP A 104 -15.10 3.38 2.97
C ASP A 104 -14.89 3.93 4.38
N ILE A 105 -13.65 4.24 4.72
CA ILE A 105 -13.27 4.82 6.00
C ILE A 105 -12.09 5.76 5.82
N ALA A 106 -12.09 6.87 6.53
CA ALA A 106 -10.98 7.82 6.51
C ALA A 106 -10.42 8.04 7.91
N PHE A 107 -9.10 8.07 8.01
CA PHE A 107 -8.38 8.34 9.25
C PHE A 107 -7.54 9.60 9.14
N MET A 108 -7.60 10.43 10.17
CA MET A 108 -6.63 11.48 10.41
C MET A 108 -5.46 10.93 11.20
N VAL A 109 -4.26 11.10 10.67
CA VAL A 109 -3.02 10.56 11.23
C VAL A 109 -1.89 11.58 11.13
N ASP A 110 -0.81 11.34 11.85
CA ASP A 110 0.43 12.08 11.69
C ASP A 110 0.91 12.04 10.24
N LYS A 111 1.39 13.17 9.73
CA LYS A 111 1.83 13.32 8.33
C LYS A 111 2.96 12.36 7.96
N GLU A 112 3.87 12.10 8.90
CA GLU A 112 5.03 11.23 8.67
C GLU A 112 4.70 9.73 8.83
N LEU A 113 3.53 9.39 9.37
CA LEU A 113 3.12 7.99 9.54
C LEU A 113 2.95 7.31 8.18
N PRO A 114 3.68 6.21 7.88
CA PRO A 114 3.51 5.48 6.63
C PRO A 114 2.12 4.82 6.54
N SER A 115 1.47 4.86 5.36
CA SER A 115 0.17 4.18 5.12
C SER A 115 0.23 2.68 5.45
N LYS A 116 1.37 2.04 5.23
CA LYS A 116 1.60 0.62 5.54
C LYS A 116 1.36 0.27 7.02
N GLU A 117 1.67 1.17 7.96
CA GLU A 117 1.41 0.92 9.38
C GLU A 117 -0.10 0.95 9.67
N ILE A 118 -0.83 1.83 9.00
CA ILE A 118 -2.29 1.91 9.09
C ILE A 118 -2.92 0.66 8.46
N GLU A 119 -2.47 0.26 7.28
CA GLU A 119 -2.93 -0.97 6.60
C GLU A 119 -2.70 -2.22 7.46
N LYS A 120 -1.55 -2.34 8.12
CA LYS A 120 -1.28 -3.42 9.09
C LYS A 120 -2.28 -3.39 10.25
N ALA A 121 -2.58 -2.20 10.77
CA ALA A 121 -3.55 -2.06 11.86
C ALA A 121 -4.96 -2.42 11.39
N ILE A 122 -5.36 -2.00 10.18
CA ILE A 122 -6.63 -2.37 9.54
C ILE A 122 -6.72 -3.89 9.36
N LYS A 123 -5.68 -4.53 8.79
CA LYS A 123 -5.62 -6.00 8.64
C LYS A 123 -5.78 -6.73 9.96
N ASN A 124 -5.12 -6.24 11.01
CA ASN A 124 -5.24 -6.84 12.35
C ASN A 124 -6.66 -6.70 12.93
N GLY A 125 -7.34 -5.58 12.69
CA GLY A 125 -8.72 -5.35 13.15
C GLY A 125 -9.75 -6.12 12.32
N GLY A 126 -9.56 -6.18 11.00
CA GLY A 126 -10.49 -6.78 10.05
C GLY A 126 -10.53 -8.30 10.06
N GLY A 127 -9.41 -8.93 10.48
CA GLY A 127 -9.32 -10.39 10.58
C GLY A 127 -9.55 -11.10 9.24
N SER A 128 -10.18 -12.28 9.28
CA SER A 128 -10.37 -13.13 8.10
C SER A 128 -11.47 -12.67 7.15
N LEU A 129 -12.36 -11.79 7.59
CA LEU A 129 -13.43 -11.26 6.75
C LEU A 129 -12.96 -10.14 5.83
N LEU A 130 -11.87 -9.45 6.19
CA LEU A 130 -11.28 -8.39 5.37
C LEU A 130 -10.42 -9.03 4.27
N THR A 131 -10.85 -8.87 3.03
CA THR A 131 -10.19 -9.49 1.87
C THR A 131 -9.30 -8.53 1.10
N ASP A 132 -9.61 -7.22 1.12
CA ASP A 132 -8.84 -6.23 0.41
C ASP A 132 -8.87 -4.85 1.11
N ILE A 133 -7.80 -4.07 0.90
CA ILE A 133 -7.62 -2.70 1.40
C ILE A 133 -7.05 -1.86 0.27
N GLU A 134 -7.79 -0.87 -0.16
CA GLU A 134 -7.38 0.06 -1.21
C GLU A 134 -7.31 1.48 -0.63
N VAL A 135 -6.17 2.17 -0.79
CA VAL A 135 -6.07 3.61 -0.52
C VAL A 135 -6.58 4.34 -1.75
N PHE A 136 -7.63 5.14 -1.62
CA PHE A 136 -8.18 5.88 -2.76
C PHE A 136 -8.03 7.41 -2.65
N ASP A 137 -7.74 7.93 -1.45
CA ASP A 137 -7.47 9.37 -1.28
C ASP A 137 -6.47 9.64 -0.15
N VAL A 138 -5.61 10.64 -0.36
CA VAL A 138 -4.70 11.19 0.65
C VAL A 138 -4.79 12.71 0.58
N TYR A 139 -5.33 13.31 1.63
CA TYR A 139 -5.58 14.74 1.69
C TYR A 139 -4.74 15.44 2.76
N THR A 140 -4.09 16.55 2.37
CA THR A 140 -3.27 17.41 3.23
C THR A 140 -3.67 18.89 3.00
N GLY A 141 -4.95 19.22 3.21
CA GLY A 141 -5.50 20.53 2.84
C GLY A 141 -5.82 21.45 4.01
N ILE A 142 -6.50 22.57 3.70
CA ILE A 142 -6.75 23.73 4.56
C ILE A 142 -7.49 23.38 5.88
N ASN A 143 -8.23 22.27 5.91
CA ASN A 143 -9.04 21.85 7.07
C ASN A 143 -8.38 20.76 7.90
N ILE A 144 -7.08 20.53 7.73
CA ILE A 144 -6.30 19.54 8.49
C ILE A 144 -5.09 20.24 9.08
N ASP A 145 -4.74 19.90 10.33
CA ASP A 145 -3.55 20.41 10.99
C ASP A 145 -2.31 20.17 10.13
N LYS A 146 -1.37 21.10 10.13
CA LYS A 146 -0.18 21.06 9.27
C LYS A 146 0.67 19.80 9.43
N ASP A 147 0.59 19.18 10.62
CA ASP A 147 1.34 17.98 10.99
C ASP A 147 0.51 16.70 10.80
N LYS A 148 -0.72 16.82 10.29
CA LYS A 148 -1.62 15.69 10.03
C LYS A 148 -1.92 15.53 8.54
N LYS A 149 -2.35 14.33 8.17
CA LYS A 149 -2.95 13.99 6.88
C LYS A 149 -4.19 13.13 7.08
N SER A 150 -5.11 13.20 6.14
CA SER A 150 -6.25 12.28 6.06
C SER A 150 -5.95 11.23 5.00
N ILE A 151 -6.12 9.96 5.33
CA ILE A 151 -6.03 8.86 4.36
C ILE A 151 -7.36 8.13 4.34
N ALA A 152 -7.91 7.98 3.14
CA ALA A 152 -9.17 7.27 2.91
C ALA A 152 -8.91 5.89 2.30
N TYR A 153 -9.57 4.88 2.88
CA TYR A 153 -9.46 3.48 2.50
C TYR A 153 -10.82 2.93 2.08
N SER A 154 -10.84 2.15 1.00
CA SER A 154 -11.94 1.27 0.65
C SER A 154 -11.61 -0.14 1.13
N LEU A 155 -12.47 -0.69 1.96
CA LEU A 155 -12.29 -1.99 2.60
C LEU A 155 -13.28 -2.99 2.02
N SER A 156 -12.79 -4.13 1.51
CA SER A 156 -13.63 -5.20 0.98
C SER A 156 -13.74 -6.33 1.99
N PHE A 157 -14.98 -6.78 2.24
CA PHE A 157 -15.29 -7.85 3.18
C PHE A 157 -16.02 -8.97 2.48
N GLU A 158 -15.61 -10.21 2.73
CA GLU A 158 -16.25 -11.42 2.19
C GLU A 158 -16.20 -12.55 3.21
N ASP A 159 -17.24 -13.37 3.21
CA ASP A 159 -17.24 -14.69 3.86
C ASP A 159 -17.51 -15.77 2.78
N PRO A 160 -16.63 -16.77 2.59
CA PRO A 160 -16.83 -17.81 1.59
C PRO A 160 -18.03 -18.72 1.88
N LYS A 161 -18.62 -18.64 3.07
CA LYS A 161 -19.69 -19.55 3.53
C LYS A 161 -21.07 -18.90 3.55
N LYS A 162 -21.17 -17.57 3.61
CA LYS A 162 -22.45 -16.85 3.74
C LYS A 162 -22.35 -15.39 3.30
N THR A 163 -23.48 -14.77 3.04
CA THR A 163 -23.60 -13.32 2.92
C THR A 163 -23.42 -12.68 4.30
N LEU A 164 -22.58 -11.64 4.38
CA LEU A 164 -22.36 -10.88 5.63
C LEU A 164 -23.57 -10.00 5.95
N THR A 165 -23.95 -9.95 7.22
CA THR A 165 -24.99 -9.02 7.70
C THR A 165 -24.41 -7.65 8.05
N ASP A 166 -25.28 -6.62 8.14
CA ASP A 166 -24.83 -5.29 8.51
C ASP A 166 -24.28 -5.25 9.95
N GLU A 167 -24.81 -6.04 10.86
CA GLU A 167 -24.31 -6.15 12.23
C GLU A 167 -22.90 -6.73 12.27
N GLU A 168 -22.62 -7.76 11.48
CA GLU A 168 -21.29 -8.37 11.37
C GLU A 168 -20.26 -7.38 10.79
N ILE A 169 -20.65 -6.66 9.74
CA ILE A 169 -19.80 -5.63 9.14
C ILE A 169 -19.53 -4.50 10.14
N ASN A 170 -20.55 -4.00 10.83
CA ASN A 170 -20.39 -2.93 11.80
C ASN A 170 -19.47 -3.35 12.95
N ALA A 171 -19.61 -4.56 13.47
CA ALA A 171 -18.74 -5.09 14.51
C ALA A 171 -17.26 -5.17 14.07
N VAL A 172 -17.00 -5.59 12.83
CA VAL A 172 -15.64 -5.61 12.27
C VAL A 172 -15.11 -4.20 12.05
N MET A 173 -15.92 -3.28 11.54
CA MET A 173 -15.57 -1.88 11.36
C MET A 173 -15.19 -1.20 12.68
N GLU A 174 -15.97 -1.41 13.75
CA GLU A 174 -15.65 -0.90 15.08
C GLU A 174 -14.29 -1.43 15.58
N LYS A 175 -14.04 -2.71 15.40
CA LYS A 175 -12.76 -3.33 15.77
C LYS A 175 -11.59 -2.77 14.97
N ILE A 176 -11.76 -2.51 13.68
CA ILE A 176 -10.77 -1.83 12.84
C ILE A 176 -10.49 -0.44 13.40
N ILE A 177 -11.53 0.37 13.64
CA ILE A 177 -11.41 1.73 14.16
C ILE A 177 -10.63 1.72 15.48
N GLN A 178 -11.02 0.88 16.44
CA GLN A 178 -10.34 0.77 17.74
C GLN A 178 -8.87 0.36 17.59
N THR A 179 -8.60 -0.59 16.69
CA THR A 179 -7.23 -1.09 16.46
C THR A 179 -6.34 -0.02 15.84
N VAL A 180 -6.85 0.70 14.84
CA VAL A 180 -6.12 1.77 14.15
C VAL A 180 -5.92 2.96 15.09
N SER A 181 -6.94 3.38 15.82
CA SER A 181 -6.81 4.47 16.79
C SER A 181 -5.78 4.15 17.86
N LYS A 182 -5.78 2.94 18.38
CA LYS A 182 -4.83 2.52 19.43
C LYS A 182 -3.39 2.37 18.94
N LYS A 183 -3.19 1.82 17.72
CA LYS A 183 -1.84 1.52 17.20
C LYS A 183 -1.19 2.69 16.47
N CYS A 184 -1.99 3.50 15.81
CA CYS A 184 -1.53 4.57 14.94
C CYS A 184 -1.83 5.97 15.49
N ASN A 185 -2.40 6.07 16.70
CA ASN A 185 -2.89 7.33 17.26
C ASN A 185 -3.78 8.11 16.27
N ALA A 186 -4.61 7.37 15.55
CA ALA A 186 -5.45 7.88 14.47
C ALA A 186 -6.83 8.29 14.98
N GLU A 187 -7.36 9.34 14.39
CA GLU A 187 -8.72 9.81 14.62
C GLU A 187 -9.60 9.48 13.41
N LEU A 188 -10.81 8.98 13.66
CA LEU A 188 -11.78 8.76 12.58
C LEU A 188 -12.22 10.11 12.01
N ARG A 189 -12.06 10.30 10.70
CA ARG A 189 -12.62 11.49 10.02
C ARG A 189 -14.12 11.25 9.76
N LYS A 190 -14.93 12.14 10.30
CA LYS A 190 -16.39 12.17 10.06
C LYS A 190 -16.70 12.89 8.75
#